data_eb62e35f92eb6cfe1bae9c83be477836
#
_entry.id   eb62e35f92eb6cfe1bae9c83be477836
#
_cell.length_a   1.000
_cell.length_b   1.000
_cell.length_c   1.000
_cell.angle_alpha   90.00
_cell.angle_beta   90.00
_cell.angle_gamma   90.00
#
_symmetry.space_group_name_H-M   'P 1'
#
loop_
_entity.id
_entity.type
_entity.pdbx_description
1 polymer ?
#
loop_
_entity_poly.entity_id
_entity_poly.type
_entity_poly.pdbx_seq_one_letter_code
_entity_poly.pdbx_strand_id
1 'polypeptide(L)' 'SNMSEKNKIINALRLFEDNTKGKKECAKYLKISLSTLYRKLKEYNIK' A
#
# COMPACT_ATOMS: atom_id res chain seq x y z
N SER A 1 -3.18 8.23 -15.62
CA SER A 1 -3.52 9.29 -14.71
C SER A 1 -4.84 9.05 -13.97
N ASN A 2 -5.64 8.10 -14.40
CA ASN A 2 -6.93 7.81 -13.77
C ASN A 2 -6.90 6.51 -13.01
N MET A 3 -5.73 6.16 -12.51
CA MET A 3 -5.58 4.96 -11.72
C MET A 3 -6.30 5.14 -10.38
N SER A 4 -7.11 4.18 -10.00
CA SER A 4 -7.80 4.23 -8.73
C SER A 4 -6.81 4.10 -7.58
N GLU A 5 -7.21 4.55 -6.39
CA GLU A 5 -6.35 4.41 -5.22
C GLU A 5 -6.01 2.96 -4.95
N LYS A 6 -7.00 2.07 -5.12
CA LYS A 6 -6.76 0.64 -4.93
C LYS A 6 -5.63 0.15 -5.83
N ASN A 7 -5.67 0.52 -7.11
CA ASN A 7 -4.64 0.08 -8.05
C ASN A 7 -3.29 0.69 -7.73
N LYS A 8 -3.26 1.94 -7.29
CA LYS A 8 -2.01 2.57 -6.87
C LYS A 8 -1.37 1.79 -5.73
N ILE A 9 -2.18 1.39 -4.75
CA ILE A 9 -1.67 0.63 -3.62
C ILE A 9 -1.17 -0.73 -4.06
N ILE A 10 -1.93 -1.43 -4.89
CA ILE A 10 -1.53 -2.75 -5.39
C ILE A 10 -0.21 -2.65 -6.14
N ASN A 11 -0.07 -1.66 -7.01
CA ASN A 11 1.15 -1.50 -7.78
C ASN A 11 2.33 -1.16 -6.88
N ALA A 12 2.11 -0.32 -5.86
CA ALA A 12 3.17 0.02 -4.93
C ALA A 12 3.63 -1.21 -4.14
N LEU A 13 2.67 -2.05 -3.71
CA LEU A 13 3.01 -3.24 -2.95
C LEU A 13 3.91 -4.20 -3.74
N ARG A 14 3.80 -4.21 -5.06
CA ARG A 14 4.62 -5.07 -5.90
C ARG A 14 6.09 -4.63 -5.93
N LEU A 15 6.36 -3.40 -5.54
CA LEU A 15 7.73 -2.88 -5.54
C LEU A 15 8.50 -3.27 -4.29
N PHE A 16 7.82 -3.76 -3.27
CA PHE A 16 8.42 -4.04 -1.97
C PHE A 16 8.10 -5.47 -1.54
N GLU A 17 8.86 -5.95 -0.56
CA GLU A 17 8.66 -7.30 -0.07
C GLU A 17 7.37 -7.41 0.73
N ASP A 18 6.80 -8.59 0.72
CA ASP A 18 5.53 -8.84 1.42
C ASP A 18 5.82 -9.20 2.88
N ASN A 19 6.29 -8.20 3.62
CA ASN A 19 6.54 -8.34 5.04
C ASN A 19 6.37 -6.96 5.68
N THR A 20 6.55 -6.90 7.01
CA THR A 20 6.33 -5.65 7.74
C THR A 20 7.28 -4.55 7.25
N LYS A 21 8.54 -4.89 7.01
CA LYS A 21 9.51 -3.91 6.54
C LYS A 21 9.11 -3.38 5.17
N GLY A 22 8.71 -4.28 4.27
CA GLY A 22 8.27 -3.87 2.94
C GLY A 22 7.05 -2.98 3.01
N LYS A 23 6.10 -3.27 3.90
CA LYS A 23 4.92 -2.45 4.04
C LYS A 23 5.24 -1.08 4.61
N LYS A 24 6.21 -0.98 5.52
CA LYS A 24 6.66 0.32 6.01
C LYS A 24 7.22 1.16 4.88
N GLU A 25 8.03 0.56 4.03
CA GLU A 25 8.62 1.27 2.91
C GLU A 25 7.57 1.63 1.87
N CYS A 26 6.61 0.74 1.66
CA CYS A 26 5.50 1.03 0.76
C CYS A 26 4.70 2.23 1.25
N ALA A 27 4.43 2.31 2.55
CA ALA A 27 3.70 3.44 3.12
C ALA A 27 4.46 4.74 2.88
N LYS A 28 5.78 4.72 3.09
CA LYS A 28 6.60 5.90 2.80
C LYS A 28 6.53 6.28 1.33
N TYR A 29 6.59 5.29 0.45
CA TYR A 29 6.49 5.53 -0.99
C TYR A 29 5.17 6.19 -1.34
N LEU A 30 4.09 5.77 -0.69
CA LEU A 30 2.77 6.33 -0.92
C LEU A 30 2.50 7.60 -0.12
N LYS A 31 3.44 7.99 0.74
CA LYS A 31 3.35 9.20 1.57
C LYS A 31 2.17 9.12 2.54
N ILE A 32 1.96 7.96 3.11
CA ILE A 32 0.93 7.74 4.14
C ILE A 32 1.57 7.01 5.32
N SER A 33 0.88 7.02 6.45
CA SER A 33 1.36 6.28 7.61
C SER A 33 1.13 4.78 7.41
N LEU A 34 1.88 3.99 8.17
CA LEU A 34 1.73 2.53 8.11
C LEU A 34 0.32 2.11 8.54
N SER A 35 -0.22 2.74 9.57
CA SER A 35 -1.57 2.40 10.02
C SER A 35 -2.61 2.74 8.96
N THR A 36 -2.42 3.85 8.25
CA THR A 36 -3.30 4.20 7.15
C THR A 36 -3.22 3.15 6.03
N LEU A 37 -1.99 2.69 5.74
CA LEU A 37 -1.83 1.65 4.72
C LEU A 37 -2.60 0.39 5.11
N TYR A 38 -2.44 -0.07 6.36
CA TYR A 38 -3.16 -1.28 6.80
C TYR A 38 -4.66 -1.08 6.74
N ARG A 39 -5.15 0.10 7.13
CA ARG A 39 -6.58 0.37 7.06
C ARG A 39 -7.09 0.28 5.61
N LYS A 40 -6.34 0.85 4.68
CA LYS A 40 -6.74 0.83 3.28
C LYS A 40 -6.66 -0.58 2.68
N LEU A 41 -5.67 -1.37 3.09
CA LEU A 41 -5.60 -2.75 2.63
C LEU A 41 -6.86 -3.51 3.03
N LYS A 42 -7.34 -3.26 4.24
CA LYS A 42 -8.55 -3.90 4.71
C LYS A 42 -9.78 -3.37 3.99
N GLU A 43 -9.86 -2.04 3.81
CA GLU A 43 -11.00 -1.42 3.13
C GLU A 43 -11.16 -1.92 1.71
N TYR A 44 -10.04 -2.05 1.00
CA TYR A 44 -10.06 -2.49 -0.40
C TYR A 44 -9.98 -4.00 -0.54
N ASN A 45 -9.90 -4.71 0.58
CA ASN A 45 -9.82 -6.18 0.54
C ASN A 45 -8.58 -6.67 -0.22
N ILE A 46 -7.49 -5.97 -0.08
CA ILE A 46 -6.22 -6.34 -0.72
C ILE A 46 -5.49 -7.32 0.19
N LYS A 47 -5.06 -8.43 -0.38
CA LYS A 47 -4.35 -9.46 0.38
C LYS A 47 -2.87 -9.43 0.18
#